data_5036c4bf485a568be9ebe1f0adb867df
#
_entry.id   5036c4bf485a568be9ebe1f0adb867df
#
_cell.length_a   1.000
_cell.length_b   1.000
_cell.length_c   1.000
_cell.angle_alpha   90.00
_cell.angle_beta   90.00
_cell.angle_gamma   90.00
#
_symmetry.space_group_name_H-M   'P 1'
#
loop_
_entity.id
_entity.type
_entity.pdbx_description
1 polymer ?
#
loop_
_entity_poly.entity_id
_entity_poly.type
_entity_poly.pdbx_seq_one_letter_code
_entity_poly.pdbx_strand_id
1 'polypeptide(L)'
;MLASLHLLNRYVKVDDQDPVELAEKITRIGLEVEGQGPLAKGTKLVVGYVKECIEHPNSDHLHICQVETAPGEVRQIVCGAPNVAAGEKVIVALPGCELEGGKISSGSIRGEQSDGMICSIAELGLDNRLLKEEDKAGIHVLPEDAPVGTEALSYLGLDDYILDIGLTPNRADCMAMQSLAYEAAAVLGRKVTLPEVKKYPEEKSEIEVHVETPLCSFFGAKLVKGVTTKESPKWMQNALLASGIKPINNIVDISNFVMVETGQPIHMYDYDKLVKKAFVIKTGFNQKAVLLDENEYDILPEDVIVSTDDGIGCVAGVMGGNDTKIDDNTKNIVIEAATFDGAALRNTARRMNLLTDASQHYIKGAIDTMSSLKVLDRCTDLLVQYADATTIYETVHTPLDETRKTVTIELSRVNGLLGTSLTVKEVSDIFDSLCFEYTLEDELFTVTVPT
;
A
#
# COMPACT_ATOMS: atom_id res chain seq x y z
N MET A 1 6.19 -2.81 9.71
CA MET A 1 5.17 -2.17 8.85
C MET A 1 5.58 -0.75 8.56
N LEU A 2 5.66 -0.37 7.28
CA LEU A 2 5.91 1.03 6.91
C LEU A 2 4.60 1.80 6.94
N ALA A 3 4.51 2.79 7.81
CA ALA A 3 3.31 3.60 8.00
C ALA A 3 3.56 5.03 7.51
N SER A 4 2.90 5.41 6.42
CA SER A 4 2.87 6.75 5.85
C SER A 4 2.04 7.68 6.74
N LEU A 5 2.59 8.83 7.15
CA LEU A 5 1.80 9.82 7.89
C LEU A 5 0.80 10.54 6.98
N HIS A 6 1.07 10.74 5.70
CA HIS A 6 0.09 11.25 4.74
C HIS A 6 -1.11 10.30 4.59
N LEU A 7 -0.86 8.98 4.51
CA LEU A 7 -1.94 8.01 4.45
C LEU A 7 -2.70 7.93 5.77
N LEU A 8 -2.00 7.91 6.91
CA LEU A 8 -2.61 7.89 8.25
C LEU A 8 -3.50 9.12 8.47
N ASN A 9 -3.07 10.29 7.98
CA ASN A 9 -3.82 11.55 8.09
C ASN A 9 -5.18 11.52 7.36
N ARG A 10 -5.41 10.58 6.45
CA ARG A 10 -6.71 10.37 5.80
C ARG A 10 -7.76 9.77 6.74
N TYR A 11 -7.33 9.13 7.81
CA TYR A 11 -8.19 8.42 8.77
C TYR A 11 -8.23 9.11 10.13
N VAL A 12 -7.12 9.66 10.56
CA VAL A 12 -7.01 10.42 11.80
C VAL A 12 -6.07 11.59 11.59
N LYS A 13 -6.46 12.79 12.00
CA LYS A 13 -5.63 13.98 11.82
C LYS A 13 -4.30 13.82 12.57
N VAL A 14 -3.17 13.86 11.86
CA VAL A 14 -1.80 13.76 12.39
C VAL A 14 -0.86 14.82 11.83
N ASP A 15 -1.28 15.62 10.85
CA ASP A 15 -0.48 16.65 10.17
C ASP A 15 -0.08 17.85 11.04
N ASP A 16 -0.66 17.97 12.23
CA ASP A 16 -0.33 18.96 13.26
C ASP A 16 0.58 18.38 14.37
N GLN A 17 1.04 17.13 14.23
CA GLN A 17 1.95 16.50 15.18
C GLN A 17 3.39 16.54 14.67
N ASP A 18 4.33 16.70 15.59
CA ASP A 18 5.73 16.39 15.28
C ASP A 18 5.87 14.87 15.07
N PRO A 19 6.44 14.43 13.94
CA PRO A 19 6.54 13.00 13.61
C PRO A 19 7.34 12.20 14.66
N VAL A 20 8.38 12.79 15.26
CA VAL A 20 9.22 12.13 16.28
C VAL A 20 8.43 11.94 17.57
N GLU A 21 7.70 12.97 17.99
CA GLU A 21 6.83 12.88 19.18
C GLU A 21 5.69 11.89 18.97
N LEU A 22 5.12 11.83 17.76
CA LEU A 22 4.08 10.84 17.43
C LEU A 22 4.64 9.41 17.49
N ALA A 23 5.84 9.17 16.95
CA ALA A 23 6.52 7.88 17.01
C ALA A 23 6.76 7.43 18.46
N GLU A 24 7.18 8.35 19.35
CA GLU A 24 7.33 8.04 20.78
C GLU A 24 5.99 7.67 21.45
N LYS A 25 4.92 8.40 21.13
CA LYS A 25 3.57 8.13 21.67
C LYS A 25 3.07 6.75 21.21
N ILE A 26 3.24 6.41 19.94
CA ILE A 26 2.86 5.10 19.36
C ILE A 26 3.69 3.97 20.02
N THR A 27 4.98 4.18 20.22
CA THR A 27 5.85 3.21 20.91
C THR A 27 5.38 2.97 22.33
N ARG A 28 4.98 4.00 23.08
CA ARG A 28 4.52 3.89 24.48
C ARG A 28 3.24 3.09 24.64
N ILE A 29 2.39 3.00 23.63
CA ILE A 29 1.18 2.17 23.68
C ILE A 29 1.43 0.72 23.21
N GLY A 30 2.70 0.35 22.93
CA GLY A 30 3.10 -1.02 22.64
C GLY A 30 3.29 -1.35 21.16
N LEU A 31 3.30 -0.35 20.28
CA LEU A 31 3.65 -0.47 18.86
C LEU A 31 5.04 0.16 18.63
N GLU A 32 6.09 -0.63 18.80
CA GLU A 32 7.48 -0.14 18.74
C GLU A 32 7.80 0.43 17.36
N VAL A 33 8.21 1.70 17.32
CA VAL A 33 8.76 2.32 16.11
C VAL A 33 10.25 2.05 16.04
N GLU A 34 10.66 1.12 15.17
CA GLU A 34 12.04 0.66 15.00
C GLU A 34 12.87 1.62 14.13
N GLY A 35 12.20 2.38 13.26
CA GLY A 35 12.80 3.36 12.37
C GLY A 35 11.81 4.45 11.96
N GLN A 36 12.34 5.61 11.60
CA GLN A 36 11.51 6.71 11.09
C GLN A 36 12.32 7.65 10.22
N GLY A 37 11.67 8.33 9.28
CA GLY A 37 12.29 9.33 8.43
C GLY A 37 11.42 9.78 7.27
N PRO A 38 11.86 10.81 6.52
CA PRO A 38 11.18 11.26 5.33
C PRO A 38 11.18 10.17 4.25
N LEU A 39 10.09 10.09 3.47
CA LEU A 39 9.96 9.19 2.32
C LEU A 39 11.01 9.51 1.25
N ALA A 40 11.12 10.78 0.90
CA ALA A 40 12.14 11.29 -0.01
C ALA A 40 13.04 12.29 0.68
N LYS A 41 14.29 12.38 0.25
CA LYS A 41 15.32 13.25 0.82
C LYS A 41 15.61 14.41 -0.12
N GLY A 42 15.87 15.55 0.45
CA GLY A 42 16.31 16.74 -0.26
C GLY A 42 15.70 18.00 0.32
N THR A 43 16.52 19.01 0.40
CA THR A 43 16.10 20.38 0.78
C THR A 43 16.31 21.29 -0.43
N LYS A 44 15.57 22.37 -0.54
CA LYS A 44 15.73 23.31 -1.67
C LYS A 44 15.59 22.65 -3.05
N LEU A 45 14.65 21.72 -3.17
CA LEU A 45 14.24 21.12 -4.43
C LEU A 45 13.09 21.95 -5.01
N VAL A 46 13.22 22.37 -6.26
CA VAL A 46 12.17 23.18 -6.91
C VAL A 46 11.82 22.64 -8.29
N VAL A 47 10.62 22.93 -8.73
CA VAL A 47 10.21 22.72 -10.13
C VAL A 47 10.95 23.74 -10.99
N GLY A 48 11.75 23.28 -11.96
CA GLY A 48 12.42 24.11 -12.94
C GLY A 48 11.84 23.96 -14.33
N TYR A 49 12.11 24.92 -15.22
CA TYR A 49 11.76 24.86 -16.63
C TYR A 49 13.03 25.03 -17.48
N VAL A 50 13.34 24.05 -18.30
CA VAL A 50 14.50 24.08 -19.21
C VAL A 50 14.18 24.95 -20.42
N LYS A 51 14.65 26.20 -20.41
CA LYS A 51 14.43 27.14 -21.52
C LYS A 51 15.28 26.80 -22.74
N GLU A 52 16.54 26.42 -22.50
CA GLU A 52 17.51 26.08 -23.53
C GLU A 52 18.31 24.86 -23.07
N CYS A 53 18.66 24.01 -23.99
CA CYS A 53 19.51 22.84 -23.77
C CYS A 53 20.43 22.69 -25.01
N ILE A 54 21.75 22.83 -24.81
CA ILE A 54 22.74 22.72 -25.90
C ILE A 54 23.81 21.70 -25.50
N GLU A 55 24.47 21.12 -26.50
CA GLU A 55 25.61 20.22 -26.28
C GLU A 55 26.77 20.93 -25.58
N HIS A 56 27.44 20.22 -24.69
CA HIS A 56 28.58 20.74 -23.96
C HIS A 56 29.82 20.74 -24.87
N PRO A 57 30.57 21.87 -25.05
CA PRO A 57 31.65 21.97 -26.02
C PRO A 57 32.82 21.01 -25.76
N ASN A 58 32.98 20.56 -24.52
CA ASN A 58 34.07 19.67 -24.08
C ASN A 58 33.59 18.29 -23.62
N SER A 59 32.42 17.83 -24.08
CA SER A 59 31.86 16.53 -23.70
C SER A 59 30.93 16.01 -24.80
N ASP A 60 30.88 14.71 -24.94
CA ASP A 60 30.04 13.95 -25.86
C ASP A 60 28.70 13.50 -25.27
N HIS A 61 28.49 13.73 -23.99
CA HIS A 61 27.29 13.28 -23.24
C HIS A 61 26.73 14.32 -22.26
N LEU A 62 27.41 15.48 -22.10
CA LEU A 62 26.90 16.53 -21.23
C LEU A 62 26.14 17.58 -22.05
N HIS A 63 25.17 18.22 -21.38
CA HIS A 63 24.41 19.34 -21.91
C HIS A 63 24.53 20.55 -20.98
N ILE A 64 24.52 21.75 -21.57
CA ILE A 64 24.40 23.00 -20.84
C ILE A 64 22.96 23.46 -20.96
N CYS A 65 22.27 23.54 -19.81
CA CYS A 65 20.87 23.88 -19.71
C CYS A 65 20.69 25.26 -19.07
N GLN A 66 19.85 26.11 -19.67
CA GLN A 66 19.36 27.35 -19.05
C GLN A 66 18.02 27.03 -18.41
N VAL A 67 17.97 26.97 -17.08
CA VAL A 67 16.82 26.48 -16.32
C VAL A 67 16.22 27.62 -15.48
N GLU A 68 14.96 27.93 -15.72
CA GLU A 68 14.21 28.87 -14.88
C GLU A 68 13.77 28.14 -13.60
N THR A 69 14.28 28.58 -12.45
CA THR A 69 14.04 27.95 -11.12
C THR A 69 13.09 28.77 -10.23
N ALA A 70 12.78 29.98 -10.62
CA ALA A 70 11.71 30.83 -10.11
C ALA A 70 11.33 31.83 -11.20
N PRO A 71 10.17 32.49 -11.17
CA PRO A 71 9.76 33.45 -12.19
C PRO A 71 10.83 34.51 -12.45
N GLY A 72 11.45 34.46 -13.64
CA GLY A 72 12.51 35.36 -14.06
C GLY A 72 13.93 35.03 -13.55
N GLU A 73 14.09 33.98 -12.74
CA GLU A 73 15.40 33.55 -12.23
C GLU A 73 15.89 32.33 -13.07
N VAL A 74 16.90 32.57 -13.92
CA VAL A 74 17.47 31.54 -14.78
C VAL A 74 18.86 31.15 -14.26
N ARG A 75 19.12 29.85 -14.18
CA ARG A 75 20.40 29.25 -13.76
C ARG A 75 20.97 28.41 -14.89
N GLN A 76 22.29 28.49 -15.09
CA GLN A 76 22.99 27.54 -15.93
C GLN A 76 23.28 26.27 -15.14
N ILE A 77 22.87 25.13 -15.67
CA ILE A 77 23.09 23.80 -15.06
C ILE A 77 23.64 22.87 -16.11
N VAL A 78 24.74 22.20 -15.80
CA VAL A 78 25.30 21.13 -16.65
C VAL A 78 24.66 19.81 -16.25
N CYS A 79 24.05 19.12 -17.23
CA CYS A 79 23.34 17.87 -17.03
C CYS A 79 23.90 16.76 -17.91
N GLY A 80 24.07 15.54 -17.36
CA GLY A 80 24.54 14.36 -18.07
C GLY A 80 23.46 13.37 -18.41
N ALA A 81 22.20 13.66 -18.11
CA ALA A 81 21.10 12.77 -18.39
C ALA A 81 20.79 12.72 -19.90
N PRO A 82 20.55 11.52 -20.47
CA PRO A 82 20.31 11.37 -21.91
C PRO A 82 18.95 11.91 -22.35
N ASN A 83 18.01 12.11 -21.42
CA ASN A 83 16.65 12.55 -21.69
C ASN A 83 16.39 14.02 -21.36
N VAL A 84 17.42 14.84 -21.06
CA VAL A 84 17.22 16.27 -20.83
C VAL A 84 17.03 17.03 -22.14
N ALA A 85 15.97 17.85 -22.24
CA ALA A 85 15.68 18.66 -23.42
C ALA A 85 15.09 20.02 -23.08
N ALA A 86 15.19 20.96 -24.00
CA ALA A 86 14.51 22.24 -23.89
C ALA A 86 12.99 22.08 -23.95
N GLY A 87 12.26 22.85 -23.16
CA GLY A 87 10.80 22.77 -23.03
C GLY A 87 10.30 21.91 -21.86
N GLU A 88 11.17 21.15 -21.22
CA GLU A 88 10.79 20.25 -20.14
C GLU A 88 10.67 20.96 -18.80
N LYS A 89 9.75 20.47 -17.96
CA LYS A 89 9.69 20.73 -16.53
C LYS A 89 10.47 19.65 -15.79
N VAL A 90 11.30 20.03 -14.85
CA VAL A 90 12.26 19.13 -14.19
C VAL A 90 12.37 19.42 -12.70
N ILE A 91 12.90 18.48 -11.94
CA ILE A 91 13.28 18.68 -10.54
C ILE A 91 14.67 19.29 -10.49
N VAL A 92 14.83 20.42 -9.84
CA VAL A 92 16.12 21.10 -9.67
C VAL A 92 16.51 21.17 -8.20
N ALA A 93 17.67 20.60 -7.89
CA ALA A 93 18.35 20.80 -6.63
C ALA A 93 19.17 22.10 -6.69
N LEU A 94 18.76 23.10 -5.91
CA LEU A 94 19.46 24.37 -5.81
C LEU A 94 20.75 24.23 -4.98
N PRO A 95 21.74 25.16 -5.13
CA PRO A 95 22.94 25.17 -4.32
C PRO A 95 22.60 25.18 -2.82
N GLY A 96 23.25 24.28 -2.08
CA GLY A 96 22.98 24.02 -0.67
C GLY A 96 21.91 22.97 -0.41
N CYS A 97 21.33 22.37 -1.46
CA CYS A 97 20.50 21.17 -1.35
C CYS A 97 21.33 20.01 -0.78
N GLU A 98 20.75 19.25 0.13
CA GLU A 98 21.34 18.04 0.69
C GLU A 98 20.54 16.84 0.18
N LEU A 99 21.15 16.04 -0.70
CA LEU A 99 20.64 14.78 -1.22
C LEU A 99 21.38 13.61 -0.56
N GLU A 100 20.91 12.39 -0.79
CA GLU A 100 21.58 11.18 -0.28
C GLU A 100 23.03 11.05 -0.83
N GLY A 101 23.27 11.46 -2.08
CA GLY A 101 24.58 11.49 -2.73
C GLY A 101 25.51 12.61 -2.27
N GLY A 102 25.05 13.54 -1.45
CA GLY A 102 25.84 14.67 -0.94
C GLY A 102 25.21 16.04 -1.13
N LYS A 103 25.97 17.06 -0.80
CA LYS A 103 25.52 18.46 -0.88
C LYS A 103 25.78 19.06 -2.25
N ILE A 104 24.75 19.64 -2.85
CA ILE A 104 24.86 20.34 -4.13
C ILE A 104 25.48 21.72 -3.92
N SER A 105 26.45 22.06 -4.75
CA SER A 105 27.12 23.35 -4.72
C SER A 105 27.27 23.92 -6.12
N SER A 106 27.31 25.24 -6.23
CA SER A 106 27.75 25.92 -7.47
C SER A 106 29.21 25.56 -7.78
N GLY A 107 29.51 25.26 -9.01
CA GLY A 107 30.85 24.86 -9.42
C GLY A 107 31.04 24.91 -10.93
N SER A 108 32.18 24.41 -11.41
CA SER A 108 32.48 24.29 -12.83
C SER A 108 32.63 22.83 -13.22
N ILE A 109 31.94 22.42 -14.27
CA ILE A 109 31.97 21.05 -14.83
C ILE A 109 32.59 21.14 -16.23
N ARG A 110 33.78 20.57 -16.41
CA ARG A 110 34.56 20.62 -17.66
C ARG A 110 34.72 22.03 -18.25
N GLY A 111 34.82 23.07 -17.38
CA GLY A 111 35.03 24.45 -17.78
C GLY A 111 33.76 25.30 -17.83
N GLU A 112 32.58 24.71 -17.82
CA GLU A 112 31.29 25.40 -17.81
C GLU A 112 30.73 25.52 -16.40
N GLN A 113 30.11 26.66 -16.09
CA GLN A 113 29.50 26.93 -14.77
C GLN A 113 28.24 26.08 -14.62
N SER A 114 28.08 25.43 -13.46
CA SER A 114 26.86 24.73 -13.07
C SER A 114 26.38 25.23 -11.71
N ASP A 115 25.16 25.78 -11.67
CA ASP A 115 24.59 26.41 -10.47
C ASP A 115 23.34 25.63 -10.01
N GLY A 116 23.55 24.34 -9.68
CA GLY A 116 22.54 23.39 -9.28
C GLY A 116 22.67 22.06 -10.00
N MET A 117 21.67 21.18 -9.81
CA MET A 117 21.59 19.87 -10.44
C MET A 117 20.15 19.56 -10.85
N ILE A 118 19.94 19.05 -12.09
CA ILE A 118 18.66 18.47 -12.50
C ILE A 118 18.63 17.03 -12.03
N CYS A 119 17.58 16.64 -11.29
CA CYS A 119 17.52 15.39 -10.57
C CYS A 119 16.66 14.31 -11.25
N SER A 120 17.09 13.07 -11.12
CA SER A 120 16.23 11.90 -11.25
C SER A 120 15.40 11.69 -9.97
N ILE A 121 14.37 10.85 -10.06
CA ILE A 121 13.60 10.46 -8.85
C ILE A 121 14.46 9.59 -7.91
N ALA A 122 15.39 8.81 -8.46
CA ALA A 122 16.29 7.96 -7.69
C ALA A 122 17.23 8.76 -6.76
N GLU A 123 17.65 9.95 -7.18
CA GLU A 123 18.52 10.83 -6.38
C GLU A 123 17.83 11.44 -5.15
N LEU A 124 16.49 11.36 -5.10
CA LEU A 124 15.70 11.78 -3.94
C LEU A 124 15.70 10.74 -2.80
N GLY A 125 16.47 9.65 -2.92
CA GLY A 125 16.63 8.62 -1.89
C GLY A 125 15.48 7.62 -1.79
N LEU A 126 14.64 7.52 -2.81
CA LEU A 126 13.64 6.45 -2.91
C LEU A 126 14.30 5.12 -3.21
N ASP A 127 13.76 4.02 -2.70
CA ASP A 127 14.27 2.68 -2.98
C ASP A 127 14.17 2.36 -4.48
N ASN A 128 15.31 2.14 -5.12
CA ASN A 128 15.40 1.85 -6.54
C ASN A 128 14.58 0.62 -6.98
N ARG A 129 14.28 -0.32 -6.07
CA ARG A 129 13.44 -1.49 -6.37
C ARG A 129 11.99 -1.10 -6.64
N LEU A 130 11.55 0.03 -6.08
CA LEU A 130 10.18 0.54 -6.20
C LEU A 130 9.98 1.43 -7.42
N LEU A 131 11.07 1.88 -8.05
CA LEU A 131 11.01 2.79 -9.20
C LEU A 131 10.76 2.05 -10.52
N LYS A 132 10.13 2.76 -11.46
CA LYS A 132 10.02 2.31 -12.86
C LYS A 132 11.39 2.39 -13.54
N GLU A 133 11.63 1.60 -14.59
CA GLU A 133 12.92 1.61 -15.29
C GLU A 133 13.22 2.97 -15.94
N GLU A 134 12.18 3.67 -16.42
CA GLU A 134 12.31 5.03 -16.97
C GLU A 134 12.80 6.05 -15.94
N ASP A 135 12.36 5.93 -14.66
CA ASP A 135 12.79 6.80 -13.57
C ASP A 135 14.25 6.56 -13.12
N LYS A 136 14.83 5.42 -13.52
CA LYS A 136 16.24 5.07 -13.24
C LYS A 136 17.18 5.51 -14.37
N ALA A 137 16.66 5.65 -15.58
CA ALA A 137 17.48 5.85 -16.79
C ALA A 137 17.88 7.32 -17.03
N GLY A 138 17.28 8.29 -16.35
CA GLY A 138 17.52 9.71 -16.58
C GLY A 138 16.87 10.61 -15.54
N ILE A 139 16.72 11.89 -15.89
CA ILE A 139 16.01 12.86 -15.05
C ILE A 139 14.51 12.58 -15.04
N HIS A 140 13.84 13.02 -13.96
CA HIS A 140 12.38 12.95 -13.89
C HIS A 140 11.76 14.17 -14.57
N VAL A 141 11.04 13.92 -15.65
CA VAL A 141 10.31 14.96 -16.38
C VAL A 141 8.91 15.13 -15.79
N LEU A 142 8.60 16.36 -15.38
CA LEU A 142 7.33 16.72 -14.77
C LEU A 142 6.28 17.10 -15.85
N PRO A 143 4.97 17.07 -15.52
CA PRO A 143 3.92 17.58 -16.41
C PRO A 143 4.15 19.04 -16.83
N GLU A 144 3.73 19.39 -18.05
CA GLU A 144 3.92 20.75 -18.63
C GLU A 144 3.33 21.87 -17.75
N ASP A 145 2.25 21.58 -17.04
CA ASP A 145 1.55 22.52 -16.16
C ASP A 145 2.19 22.66 -14.77
N ALA A 146 3.29 21.92 -14.49
CA ALA A 146 3.98 22.03 -13.19
C ALA A 146 4.46 23.47 -12.92
N PRO A 147 4.07 24.11 -11.80
CA PRO A 147 4.39 25.51 -11.55
C PRO A 147 5.87 25.70 -11.22
N VAL A 148 6.59 26.51 -12.00
CA VAL A 148 8.00 26.81 -11.77
C VAL A 148 8.23 27.49 -10.41
N GLY A 149 9.25 27.05 -9.69
CA GLY A 149 9.63 27.57 -8.38
C GLY A 149 8.85 26.95 -7.20
N THR A 150 7.87 26.08 -7.47
CA THR A 150 7.19 25.32 -6.40
C THR A 150 8.15 24.31 -5.78
N GLU A 151 8.01 24.04 -4.48
CA GLU A 151 8.77 22.99 -3.80
C GLU A 151 8.43 21.63 -4.42
N ALA A 152 9.45 20.90 -4.88
CA ALA A 152 9.26 19.75 -5.76
C ALA A 152 8.72 18.51 -5.03
N LEU A 153 9.12 18.26 -3.77
CA LEU A 153 8.62 17.09 -3.02
C LEU A 153 7.14 17.22 -2.72
N SER A 154 6.70 18.41 -2.27
CA SER A 154 5.26 18.67 -2.03
C SER A 154 4.44 18.63 -3.32
N TYR A 155 4.97 19.14 -4.44
CA TYR A 155 4.31 19.04 -5.74
C TYR A 155 4.11 17.57 -6.16
N LEU A 156 5.11 16.73 -5.90
CA LEU A 156 5.06 15.29 -6.19
C LEU A 156 4.28 14.48 -5.13
N GLY A 157 4.00 15.07 -3.96
CA GLY A 157 3.43 14.39 -2.81
C GLY A 157 4.40 13.37 -2.19
N LEU A 158 5.70 13.65 -2.26
CA LEU A 158 6.80 12.83 -1.71
C LEU A 158 7.35 13.42 -0.40
N ASP A 159 6.77 14.51 0.09
CA ASP A 159 7.06 15.16 1.37
C ASP A 159 6.45 14.41 2.57
N ASP A 160 6.26 13.11 2.43
CA ASP A 160 5.73 12.21 3.45
C ASP A 160 6.80 11.81 4.48
N TYR A 161 6.34 11.38 5.65
CA TYR A 161 7.18 10.85 6.71
C TYR A 161 6.73 9.44 7.08
N ILE A 162 7.67 8.52 7.19
CA ILE A 162 7.41 7.09 7.37
C ILE A 162 7.83 6.66 8.77
N LEU A 163 6.94 5.93 9.43
CA LEU A 163 7.24 5.19 10.65
C LEU A 163 7.40 3.71 10.30
N ASP A 164 8.54 3.12 10.62
CA ASP A 164 8.72 1.66 10.54
C ASP A 164 8.35 1.04 11.87
N ILE A 165 7.21 0.34 11.90
CA ILE A 165 6.61 -0.21 13.11
C ILE A 165 6.87 -1.70 13.21
N GLY A 166 7.59 -2.12 14.23
CA GLY A 166 7.81 -3.51 14.62
C GLY A 166 6.57 -4.11 15.26
N LEU A 167 5.85 -4.95 14.51
CA LEU A 167 4.62 -5.56 14.99
C LEU A 167 4.89 -6.88 15.69
N THR A 168 4.50 -6.97 16.95
CA THR A 168 4.51 -8.23 17.73
C THR A 168 3.42 -9.19 17.23
N PRO A 169 3.56 -10.51 17.46
CA PRO A 169 2.60 -11.51 16.96
C PRO A 169 1.16 -11.31 17.43
N ASN A 170 0.94 -10.66 18.57
CA ASN A 170 -0.40 -10.35 19.09
C ASN A 170 -1.01 -9.06 18.54
N ARG A 171 -0.31 -8.34 17.66
CA ARG A 171 -0.76 -7.08 17.07
C ARG A 171 -0.74 -7.13 15.54
N ALA A 172 -1.08 -8.30 14.97
CA ALA A 172 -1.21 -8.47 13.54
C ALA A 172 -2.31 -7.59 12.91
N ASP A 173 -3.31 -7.19 13.69
CA ASP A 173 -4.33 -6.19 13.34
C ASP A 173 -3.70 -4.91 12.79
N CYS A 174 -2.62 -4.44 13.41
CA CYS A 174 -1.91 -3.22 13.00
C CYS A 174 -1.07 -3.37 11.71
N MET A 175 -1.17 -4.49 10.99
CA MET A 175 -0.72 -4.54 9.58
C MET A 175 -1.63 -3.73 8.65
N ALA A 176 -2.80 -3.31 9.11
CA ALA A 176 -3.73 -2.44 8.41
C ALA A 176 -3.58 -0.99 8.85
N MET A 177 -3.56 -0.05 7.88
CA MET A 177 -3.49 1.38 8.18
C MET A 177 -4.73 1.87 8.96
N GLN A 178 -5.91 1.30 8.69
CA GLN A 178 -7.12 1.61 9.45
C GLN A 178 -7.01 1.22 10.92
N SER A 179 -6.43 0.06 11.22
CA SER A 179 -6.20 -0.36 12.62
C SER A 179 -5.19 0.53 13.32
N LEU A 180 -4.09 0.88 12.64
CA LEU A 180 -3.11 1.84 13.16
C LEU A 180 -3.76 3.22 13.43
N ALA A 181 -4.75 3.62 12.62
CA ALA A 181 -5.47 4.87 12.83
C ALA A 181 -6.27 4.88 14.14
N TYR A 182 -6.85 3.76 14.55
CA TYR A 182 -7.52 3.65 15.85
C TYR A 182 -6.52 3.80 17.01
N GLU A 183 -5.34 3.20 16.91
CA GLU A 183 -4.28 3.34 17.92
C GLU A 183 -3.77 4.78 18.00
N ALA A 184 -3.50 5.40 16.85
CA ALA A 184 -3.09 6.80 16.80
C ALA A 184 -4.18 7.74 17.32
N ALA A 185 -5.45 7.46 17.01
CA ALA A 185 -6.59 8.22 17.52
C ALA A 185 -6.70 8.12 19.03
N ALA A 186 -6.57 6.92 19.60
CA ALA A 186 -6.62 6.69 21.05
C ALA A 186 -5.53 7.48 21.77
N VAL A 187 -4.29 7.43 21.29
CA VAL A 187 -3.15 8.11 21.92
C VAL A 187 -3.21 9.64 21.79
N LEU A 188 -3.86 10.15 20.74
CA LEU A 188 -4.02 11.57 20.50
C LEU A 188 -5.34 12.17 21.04
N GLY A 189 -6.25 11.32 21.59
CA GLY A 189 -7.60 11.73 22.01
C GLY A 189 -8.45 12.22 20.84
N ARG A 190 -8.33 11.58 19.65
CA ARG A 190 -9.00 11.96 18.40
C ARG A 190 -10.00 10.89 17.95
N LYS A 191 -10.76 11.19 16.92
CA LYS A 191 -11.69 10.24 16.30
C LYS A 191 -11.15 9.78 14.96
N VAL A 192 -11.37 8.51 14.65
CA VAL A 192 -11.13 7.95 13.31
C VAL A 192 -12.30 8.30 12.40
N THR A 193 -11.98 8.63 11.15
CA THR A 193 -12.94 8.81 10.07
C THR A 193 -12.56 7.89 8.93
N LEU A 194 -13.27 6.78 8.79
CA LEU A 194 -13.07 5.87 7.67
C LEU A 194 -13.72 6.43 6.39
N PRO A 195 -13.19 6.09 5.20
CA PRO A 195 -13.79 6.50 3.95
C PRO A 195 -15.20 5.91 3.79
N GLU A 196 -16.12 6.73 3.31
CA GLU A 196 -17.44 6.23 2.93
C GLU A 196 -17.30 5.34 1.69
N VAL A 197 -17.86 4.14 1.75
CA VAL A 197 -17.89 3.20 0.64
C VAL A 197 -19.25 3.31 -0.05
N LYS A 198 -19.23 3.74 -1.30
CA LYS A 198 -20.44 3.83 -2.09
C LYS A 198 -20.95 2.45 -2.47
N LYS A 199 -22.25 2.26 -2.39
CA LYS A 199 -22.93 1.07 -2.91
C LYS A 199 -23.47 1.35 -4.30
N TYR A 200 -23.37 0.37 -5.16
CA TYR A 200 -23.79 0.43 -6.55
C TYR A 200 -24.92 -0.59 -6.81
N PRO A 201 -25.77 -0.39 -7.80
CA PRO A 201 -26.68 -1.43 -8.25
C PRO A 201 -25.91 -2.66 -8.70
N GLU A 202 -26.38 -3.84 -8.29
CA GLU A 202 -25.73 -5.12 -8.59
C GLU A 202 -26.61 -5.97 -9.50
N GLU A 203 -25.98 -6.62 -10.47
CA GLU A 203 -26.59 -7.65 -11.30
C GLU A 203 -26.37 -9.04 -10.65
N LYS A 204 -27.17 -10.02 -11.04
CA LYS A 204 -27.01 -11.39 -10.57
C LYS A 204 -25.68 -11.96 -11.06
N SER A 205 -24.91 -12.55 -10.15
CA SER A 205 -23.60 -13.11 -10.48
C SER A 205 -23.71 -14.34 -11.40
N GLU A 206 -22.75 -14.46 -12.30
CA GLU A 206 -22.57 -15.61 -13.21
C GLU A 206 -21.43 -16.53 -12.77
N ILE A 207 -20.77 -16.24 -11.64
CA ILE A 207 -19.67 -17.06 -11.11
C ILE A 207 -20.16 -18.00 -10.03
N GLU A 208 -19.43 -19.10 -9.84
CA GLU A 208 -19.67 -20.09 -8.78
C GLU A 208 -18.45 -20.19 -7.85
N VAL A 209 -18.68 -20.48 -6.58
CA VAL A 209 -17.65 -20.69 -5.56
C VAL A 209 -17.89 -21.98 -4.82
N HIS A 210 -16.89 -22.85 -4.76
CA HIS A 210 -16.91 -24.12 -4.05
C HIS A 210 -15.65 -24.24 -3.18
N VAL A 211 -15.80 -24.51 -1.89
CA VAL A 211 -14.69 -24.77 -0.97
C VAL A 211 -14.70 -26.24 -0.57
N GLU A 212 -13.65 -26.96 -0.95
CA GLU A 212 -13.47 -28.41 -0.75
C GLU A 212 -12.36 -28.73 0.26
N THR A 213 -11.82 -27.71 0.98
CA THR A 213 -10.79 -27.89 2.00
C THR A 213 -11.12 -27.11 3.27
N PRO A 214 -10.87 -27.69 4.46
CA PRO A 214 -11.03 -26.95 5.71
C PRO A 214 -9.99 -25.85 5.93
N LEU A 215 -8.97 -25.76 5.07
CA LEU A 215 -7.90 -24.75 5.14
C LEU A 215 -8.32 -23.40 4.56
N CYS A 216 -9.54 -23.27 4.06
CA CYS A 216 -10.18 -22.03 3.66
C CYS A 216 -11.48 -21.86 4.46
N SER A 217 -11.51 -20.91 5.38
CA SER A 217 -12.68 -20.66 6.24
C SER A 217 -13.69 -19.71 5.60
N PHE A 218 -13.24 -18.86 4.71
CA PHE A 218 -14.06 -17.92 3.94
C PHE A 218 -13.46 -17.69 2.56
N PHE A 219 -14.33 -17.63 1.56
CA PHE A 219 -13.99 -17.21 0.20
C PHE A 219 -15.12 -16.38 -0.38
N GLY A 220 -14.81 -15.16 -0.78
CA GLY A 220 -15.73 -14.25 -1.46
C GLY A 220 -15.16 -13.85 -2.82
N ALA A 221 -16.01 -13.89 -3.85
CA ALA A 221 -15.69 -13.52 -5.21
C ALA A 221 -16.72 -12.53 -5.76
N LYS A 222 -16.27 -11.43 -6.35
CA LYS A 222 -17.14 -10.40 -6.93
C LYS A 222 -16.73 -10.06 -8.35
N LEU A 223 -17.65 -10.25 -9.29
CA LEU A 223 -17.43 -9.90 -10.69
C LEU A 223 -17.68 -8.42 -10.92
N VAL A 224 -16.77 -7.77 -11.61
CA VAL A 224 -16.84 -6.36 -12.03
C VAL A 224 -16.46 -6.26 -13.49
N LYS A 225 -17.28 -5.62 -14.32
CA LYS A 225 -17.05 -5.48 -15.77
C LYS A 225 -16.85 -4.04 -16.20
N GLY A 226 -16.21 -3.89 -17.36
CA GLY A 226 -15.98 -2.61 -18.02
C GLY A 226 -14.84 -1.80 -17.44
N VAL A 227 -13.85 -2.47 -16.81
CA VAL A 227 -12.65 -1.79 -16.31
C VAL A 227 -11.72 -1.35 -17.44
N THR A 228 -10.92 -0.33 -17.14
CA THR A 228 -9.86 0.16 -18.02
C THR A 228 -8.54 0.15 -17.26
N THR A 229 -7.56 -0.58 -17.79
CA THR A 229 -6.18 -0.54 -17.27
C THR A 229 -5.51 0.76 -17.68
N LYS A 230 -5.02 1.52 -16.72
CA LYS A 230 -4.33 2.80 -16.87
C LYS A 230 -3.42 3.06 -15.67
N GLU A 231 -2.69 4.16 -15.70
CA GLU A 231 -1.89 4.57 -14.56
C GLU A 231 -2.79 4.93 -13.36
N SER A 232 -2.34 4.55 -12.16
CA SER A 232 -3.02 4.88 -10.90
C SER A 232 -2.96 6.37 -10.60
N PRO A 233 -3.94 6.93 -9.88
CA PRO A 233 -3.83 8.31 -9.41
C PRO A 233 -2.59 8.49 -8.52
N LYS A 234 -1.93 9.64 -8.64
CA LYS A 234 -0.65 9.92 -7.99
C LYS A 234 -0.66 9.68 -6.48
N TRP A 235 -1.74 10.07 -5.81
CA TRP A 235 -1.88 9.84 -4.37
C TRP A 235 -1.82 8.36 -3.97
N MET A 236 -2.36 7.45 -4.82
CA MET A 236 -2.33 6.01 -4.58
C MET A 236 -0.93 5.44 -4.83
N GLN A 237 -0.27 5.89 -5.92
CA GLN A 237 1.13 5.53 -6.18
C GLN A 237 2.02 5.91 -5.00
N ASN A 238 1.89 7.15 -4.48
CA ASN A 238 2.67 7.64 -3.35
C ASN A 238 2.39 6.84 -2.07
N ALA A 239 1.12 6.50 -1.79
CA ALA A 239 0.75 5.68 -0.64
C ALA A 239 1.38 4.27 -0.71
N LEU A 240 1.42 3.68 -1.91
CA LEU A 240 2.08 2.38 -2.13
C LEU A 240 3.59 2.48 -1.99
N LEU A 241 4.23 3.48 -2.61
CA LEU A 241 5.67 3.74 -2.45
C LEU A 241 6.05 3.91 -0.99
N ALA A 242 5.27 4.69 -0.25
CA ALA A 242 5.44 4.91 1.19
C ALA A 242 5.25 3.65 2.03
N SER A 243 4.50 2.67 1.52
CA SER A 243 4.30 1.35 2.12
C SER A 243 5.30 0.30 1.64
N GLY A 244 6.29 0.68 0.80
CA GLY A 244 7.30 -0.22 0.25
C GLY A 244 6.80 -1.08 -0.92
N ILE A 245 5.70 -0.71 -1.55
CA ILE A 245 5.08 -1.45 -2.66
C ILE A 245 5.28 -0.68 -3.97
N LYS A 246 5.77 -1.38 -5.00
CA LYS A 246 5.96 -0.79 -6.33
C LYS A 246 4.62 -0.60 -7.05
N PRO A 247 4.25 0.62 -7.47
CA PRO A 247 3.08 0.85 -8.31
C PRO A 247 3.24 0.21 -9.70
N ILE A 248 2.16 -0.38 -10.22
CA ILE A 248 2.14 -1.08 -11.51
C ILE A 248 1.10 -0.45 -12.44
N ASN A 249 -0.17 -0.65 -12.15
CA ASN A 249 -1.31 -0.06 -12.85
C ASN A 249 -2.50 0.06 -11.87
N ASN A 250 -3.53 0.81 -12.26
CA ASN A 250 -4.66 1.10 -11.38
C ASN A 250 -5.37 -0.13 -10.81
N ILE A 251 -5.49 -1.23 -11.55
CA ILE A 251 -6.18 -2.44 -11.07
C ILE A 251 -5.34 -3.14 -10.00
N VAL A 252 -4.07 -3.38 -10.29
CA VAL A 252 -3.14 -4.02 -9.34
C VAL A 252 -2.90 -3.13 -8.13
N ASP A 253 -2.74 -1.84 -8.35
CA ASP A 253 -2.48 -0.87 -7.27
C ASP A 253 -3.69 -0.72 -6.34
N ILE A 254 -4.92 -0.79 -6.86
CA ILE A 254 -6.13 -0.84 -6.03
C ILE A 254 -6.12 -2.07 -5.12
N SER A 255 -5.75 -3.25 -5.62
CA SER A 255 -5.68 -4.45 -4.77
C SER A 255 -4.64 -4.32 -3.66
N ASN A 256 -3.45 -3.81 -3.99
CA ASN A 256 -2.38 -3.56 -3.03
C ASN A 256 -2.75 -2.45 -2.03
N PHE A 257 -3.39 -1.37 -2.51
CA PHE A 257 -3.85 -0.29 -1.63
C PHE A 257 -4.91 -0.77 -0.64
N VAL A 258 -5.88 -1.57 -1.08
CA VAL A 258 -6.89 -2.15 -0.19
C VAL A 258 -6.25 -3.05 0.86
N MET A 259 -5.24 -3.83 0.51
CA MET A 259 -4.46 -4.61 1.48
C MET A 259 -3.76 -3.73 2.51
N VAL A 260 -3.08 -2.67 2.09
CA VAL A 260 -2.43 -1.69 3.00
C VAL A 260 -3.47 -0.99 3.88
N GLU A 261 -4.61 -0.60 3.30
CA GLU A 261 -5.68 0.11 3.99
C GLU A 261 -6.35 -0.75 5.06
N THR A 262 -6.71 -2.00 4.72
CA THR A 262 -7.64 -2.85 5.50
C THR A 262 -7.00 -4.10 6.10
N GLY A 263 -5.79 -4.46 5.71
CA GLY A 263 -5.13 -5.70 6.11
C GLY A 263 -5.56 -6.94 5.32
N GLN A 264 -6.59 -6.86 4.47
CA GLN A 264 -7.09 -7.96 3.66
C GLN A 264 -6.38 -7.99 2.31
N PRO A 265 -5.56 -9.03 2.01
CA PRO A 265 -5.05 -9.22 0.67
C PRO A 265 -6.19 -9.48 -0.33
N ILE A 266 -6.09 -8.83 -1.47
CA ILE A 266 -7.04 -8.96 -2.57
C ILE A 266 -6.30 -9.55 -3.77
N HIS A 267 -6.89 -10.56 -4.40
CA HIS A 267 -6.44 -11.03 -5.69
C HIS A 267 -7.48 -10.73 -6.77
N MET A 268 -7.01 -10.46 -7.98
CA MET A 268 -7.88 -10.16 -9.11
C MET A 268 -7.53 -11.06 -10.30
N TYR A 269 -8.56 -11.67 -10.87
CA TYR A 269 -8.47 -12.54 -12.04
C TYR A 269 -9.07 -11.85 -13.25
N ASP A 270 -8.48 -12.02 -14.41
CA ASP A 270 -9.09 -11.65 -15.68
C ASP A 270 -10.25 -12.63 -15.97
N TYR A 271 -11.49 -12.11 -15.87
CA TYR A 271 -12.68 -12.90 -16.05
C TYR A 271 -12.78 -13.52 -17.44
N ASP A 272 -12.30 -12.83 -18.47
CA ASP A 272 -12.42 -13.29 -19.87
C ASP A 272 -11.49 -14.48 -20.15
N LYS A 273 -10.44 -14.66 -19.34
CA LYS A 273 -9.54 -15.81 -19.38
C LYS A 273 -10.09 -17.05 -18.66
N LEU A 274 -11.16 -16.91 -17.86
CA LEU A 274 -11.82 -18.03 -17.18
C LEU A 274 -12.81 -18.73 -18.10
N VAL A 275 -12.67 -20.03 -18.30
CA VAL A 275 -13.56 -20.81 -19.18
C VAL A 275 -14.84 -21.22 -18.43
N LYS A 276 -14.72 -21.83 -17.24
CA LYS A 276 -15.86 -22.40 -16.47
C LYS A 276 -16.56 -21.39 -15.56
N LYS A 277 -15.97 -20.22 -15.32
CA LYS A 277 -16.51 -19.20 -14.42
C LYS A 277 -16.76 -19.70 -12.98
N ALA A 278 -16.02 -20.70 -12.55
CA ALA A 278 -16.12 -21.34 -11.25
C ALA A 278 -14.76 -21.34 -10.53
N PHE A 279 -14.82 -21.02 -9.23
CA PHE A 279 -13.67 -21.09 -8.32
C PHE A 279 -13.83 -22.28 -7.38
N VAL A 280 -12.87 -23.19 -7.39
CA VAL A 280 -12.84 -24.35 -6.51
C VAL A 280 -11.61 -24.29 -5.63
N ILE A 281 -11.79 -24.08 -4.34
CA ILE A 281 -10.71 -23.98 -3.37
C ILE A 281 -10.44 -25.36 -2.79
N LYS A 282 -9.29 -25.95 -3.12
CA LYS A 282 -8.98 -27.34 -2.77
C LYS A 282 -7.48 -27.60 -2.62
N THR A 283 -7.15 -28.76 -2.14
CA THR A 283 -5.79 -29.35 -2.08
C THR A 283 -5.70 -30.56 -3.00
N GLY A 284 -4.59 -31.28 -3.01
CA GLY A 284 -4.45 -32.53 -3.75
C GLY A 284 -3.84 -32.41 -5.14
N PHE A 285 -3.35 -31.24 -5.53
CA PHE A 285 -2.61 -31.05 -6.77
C PHE A 285 -1.18 -31.63 -6.65
N ASN A 286 -0.67 -32.21 -7.73
CA ASN A 286 0.72 -32.64 -7.84
C ASN A 286 1.19 -32.38 -9.27
N GLN A 287 1.56 -31.16 -9.56
CA GLN A 287 1.93 -30.70 -10.89
C GLN A 287 2.78 -29.45 -10.82
N LYS A 288 3.32 -29.02 -11.96
CA LYS A 288 4.01 -27.72 -12.06
C LYS A 288 3.03 -26.63 -12.49
N ALA A 289 3.29 -25.40 -12.06
CA ALA A 289 2.56 -24.22 -12.47
C ALA A 289 3.50 -23.03 -12.65
N VAL A 290 3.21 -22.19 -13.64
CA VAL A 290 3.86 -20.90 -13.83
C VAL A 290 3.04 -19.86 -13.10
N LEU A 291 3.69 -19.09 -12.21
CA LEU A 291 3.04 -18.04 -11.41
C LEU A 291 3.30 -16.64 -12.00
N LEU A 292 2.78 -15.60 -11.34
CA LEU A 292 2.84 -14.22 -11.82
C LEU A 292 4.26 -13.66 -12.00
N ASP A 293 5.24 -14.22 -11.33
CA ASP A 293 6.66 -13.89 -11.48
C ASP A 293 7.33 -14.60 -12.68
N GLU A 294 6.52 -15.30 -13.50
CA GLU A 294 6.93 -16.07 -14.69
C GLU A 294 7.86 -17.25 -14.40
N ASN A 295 8.04 -17.61 -13.12
CA ASN A 295 8.79 -18.80 -12.72
C ASN A 295 7.89 -20.02 -12.60
N GLU A 296 8.46 -21.22 -12.84
CA GLU A 296 7.79 -22.51 -12.67
C GLU A 296 8.02 -23.06 -11.27
N TYR A 297 6.94 -23.47 -10.60
CA TYR A 297 6.94 -24.01 -9.25
C TYR A 297 6.28 -25.39 -9.19
N ASP A 298 6.81 -26.24 -8.30
CA ASP A 298 6.17 -27.53 -7.96
C ASP A 298 5.01 -27.28 -6.97
N ILE A 299 3.81 -27.63 -7.40
CA ILE A 299 2.61 -27.63 -6.56
C ILE A 299 2.46 -29.00 -5.95
N LEU A 300 2.40 -29.09 -4.63
CA LEU A 300 2.31 -30.33 -3.87
C LEU A 300 0.88 -30.58 -3.35
N PRO A 301 0.54 -31.83 -3.00
CA PRO A 301 -0.82 -32.17 -2.55
C PRO A 301 -1.31 -31.43 -1.31
N GLU A 302 -0.43 -30.92 -0.48
CA GLU A 302 -0.75 -30.15 0.72
C GLU A 302 -1.01 -28.65 0.45
N ASP A 303 -0.63 -28.13 -0.72
CA ASP A 303 -0.81 -26.73 -1.06
C ASP A 303 -2.29 -26.42 -1.27
N VAL A 304 -2.74 -25.30 -0.71
CA VAL A 304 -4.09 -24.79 -0.94
C VAL A 304 -4.12 -24.03 -2.27
N ILE A 305 -5.01 -24.44 -3.14
CA ILE A 305 -5.11 -23.89 -4.49
C ILE A 305 -6.51 -23.31 -4.71
N VAL A 306 -6.54 -22.09 -5.23
CA VAL A 306 -7.73 -21.56 -5.90
C VAL A 306 -7.68 -22.05 -7.33
N SER A 307 -8.44 -23.11 -7.63
CA SER A 307 -8.51 -23.72 -8.95
C SER A 307 -9.56 -23.01 -9.79
N THR A 308 -9.17 -22.69 -11.01
CA THR A 308 -10.06 -22.21 -12.07
C THR A 308 -9.92 -23.15 -13.27
N ASP A 309 -11.03 -23.59 -13.85
CA ASP A 309 -11.03 -24.44 -15.05
C ASP A 309 -10.18 -25.74 -14.91
N ASP A 310 -10.13 -26.30 -13.71
CA ASP A 310 -9.26 -27.44 -13.32
C ASP A 310 -7.75 -27.14 -13.34
N GLY A 311 -7.36 -25.89 -13.59
CA GLY A 311 -5.99 -25.38 -13.53
C GLY A 311 -5.66 -24.69 -12.19
N ILE A 312 -4.46 -24.10 -12.12
CA ILE A 312 -3.99 -23.33 -10.97
C ILE A 312 -4.26 -21.84 -11.24
N GLY A 313 -5.36 -21.34 -10.69
CA GLY A 313 -5.68 -19.90 -10.75
C GLY A 313 -4.82 -19.10 -9.76
N CYS A 314 -4.58 -19.66 -8.56
CA CYS A 314 -3.73 -19.04 -7.54
C CYS A 314 -3.22 -20.10 -6.57
N VAL A 315 -1.97 -20.00 -6.15
CA VAL A 315 -1.49 -20.62 -4.90
C VAL A 315 -1.98 -19.73 -3.77
N ALA A 316 -3.03 -20.18 -3.08
CA ALA A 316 -3.85 -19.41 -2.17
C ALA A 316 -2.99 -18.53 -1.22
N GLY A 317 -3.23 -17.24 -1.22
CA GLY A 317 -2.55 -16.25 -0.37
C GLY A 317 -1.02 -16.13 -0.58
N VAL A 318 -0.44 -16.85 -1.55
CA VAL A 318 1.00 -16.81 -1.84
C VAL A 318 1.27 -16.06 -3.15
N MET A 319 0.78 -16.59 -4.28
CA MET A 319 0.97 -15.94 -5.59
C MET A 319 -0.07 -16.44 -6.62
N GLY A 320 -0.57 -15.52 -7.43
CA GLY A 320 -1.50 -15.83 -8.52
C GLY A 320 -0.86 -16.64 -9.64
N GLY A 321 -1.67 -17.37 -10.38
CA GLY A 321 -1.28 -18.09 -11.59
C GLY A 321 -1.13 -17.14 -12.80
N ASN A 322 -0.20 -17.45 -13.70
CA ASN A 322 0.08 -16.61 -14.86
C ASN A 322 -1.07 -16.61 -15.89
N ASP A 323 -1.84 -17.69 -15.98
CA ASP A 323 -2.87 -17.87 -17.02
C ASP A 323 -4.08 -16.95 -16.84
N THR A 324 -4.34 -16.50 -15.61
CA THR A 324 -5.49 -15.66 -15.25
C THR A 324 -5.10 -14.23 -14.89
N LYS A 325 -3.84 -13.83 -15.17
CA LYS A 325 -3.31 -12.52 -14.80
C LYS A 325 -4.01 -11.37 -15.51
N ILE A 326 -4.12 -10.26 -14.80
CA ILE A 326 -4.53 -8.97 -15.34
C ILE A 326 -3.46 -8.44 -16.30
N ASP A 327 -3.89 -7.90 -17.43
CA ASP A 327 -3.02 -7.23 -18.40
C ASP A 327 -3.69 -5.95 -18.96
N ASP A 328 -3.03 -5.27 -19.89
CA ASP A 328 -3.50 -4.01 -20.48
C ASP A 328 -4.81 -4.15 -21.27
N ASN A 329 -5.17 -5.36 -21.68
CA ASN A 329 -6.39 -5.65 -22.43
C ASN A 329 -7.55 -6.09 -21.53
N THR A 330 -7.32 -6.34 -20.25
CA THR A 330 -8.34 -6.79 -19.29
C THR A 330 -9.48 -5.79 -19.19
N LYS A 331 -10.72 -6.28 -19.36
CA LYS A 331 -11.95 -5.49 -19.29
C LYS A 331 -12.92 -5.96 -18.21
N ASN A 332 -12.82 -7.21 -17.83
CA ASN A 332 -13.70 -7.83 -16.85
C ASN A 332 -12.85 -8.56 -15.82
N ILE A 333 -13.12 -8.35 -14.54
CA ILE A 333 -12.30 -8.91 -13.45
C ILE A 333 -13.16 -9.59 -12.41
N VAL A 334 -12.62 -10.62 -11.76
CA VAL A 334 -13.17 -11.17 -10.53
C VAL A 334 -12.25 -10.79 -9.39
N ILE A 335 -12.80 -10.15 -8.38
CA ILE A 335 -12.11 -9.76 -7.14
C ILE A 335 -12.29 -10.90 -6.14
N GLU A 336 -11.18 -11.36 -5.55
CA GLU A 336 -11.16 -12.35 -4.46
C GLU A 336 -10.81 -11.66 -3.14
N ALA A 337 -11.58 -11.98 -2.09
CA ALA A 337 -11.19 -11.80 -0.70
C ALA A 337 -11.43 -13.10 0.05
N ALA A 338 -10.41 -13.63 0.72
CA ALA A 338 -10.49 -14.95 1.33
C ALA A 338 -9.78 -14.98 2.69
N THR A 339 -10.07 -16.04 3.47
CA THR A 339 -9.37 -16.37 4.71
C THR A 339 -8.85 -17.79 4.63
N PHE A 340 -7.52 -17.92 4.61
CA PHE A 340 -6.83 -19.21 4.53
C PHE A 340 -6.07 -19.51 5.84
N ASP A 341 -5.78 -20.81 6.05
CA ASP A 341 -4.96 -21.24 7.21
C ASP A 341 -3.52 -20.75 7.08
N GLY A 342 -3.11 -19.87 8.00
CA GLY A 342 -1.80 -19.24 7.98
C GLY A 342 -0.63 -20.22 8.17
N ALA A 343 -0.84 -21.37 8.82
CA ALA A 343 0.21 -22.36 9.02
C ALA A 343 0.46 -23.15 7.71
N ALA A 344 -0.60 -23.51 7.01
CA ALA A 344 -0.52 -24.16 5.69
C ALA A 344 0.19 -23.22 4.69
N LEU A 345 -0.23 -21.95 4.63
CA LEU A 345 0.38 -20.96 3.72
C LEU A 345 1.85 -20.69 4.06
N ARG A 346 2.22 -20.66 5.34
CA ARG A 346 3.62 -20.52 5.75
C ARG A 346 4.50 -21.64 5.19
N ASN A 347 4.02 -22.88 5.25
CA ASN A 347 4.77 -24.03 4.75
C ASN A 347 4.99 -23.93 3.24
N THR A 348 3.93 -23.65 2.50
CA THR A 348 3.97 -23.43 1.04
C THR A 348 4.88 -22.27 0.67
N ALA A 349 4.69 -21.09 1.26
CA ALA A 349 5.45 -19.88 0.96
C ALA A 349 6.96 -20.05 1.24
N ARG A 350 7.31 -20.71 2.36
CA ARG A 350 8.72 -21.01 2.70
C ARG A 350 9.35 -22.00 1.73
N ARG A 351 8.65 -23.06 1.39
CA ARG A 351 9.13 -24.06 0.44
C ARG A 351 9.38 -23.47 -0.94
N MET A 352 8.49 -22.61 -1.40
CA MET A 352 8.62 -21.91 -2.69
C MET A 352 9.57 -20.71 -2.64
N ASN A 353 10.02 -20.30 -1.46
CA ASN A 353 10.75 -19.05 -1.23
C ASN A 353 9.99 -17.80 -1.71
N LEU A 354 8.66 -17.78 -1.50
CA LEU A 354 7.72 -16.75 -1.91
C LEU A 354 7.03 -16.12 -0.69
N LEU A 355 7.82 -15.46 0.18
CA LEU A 355 7.28 -14.69 1.30
C LEU A 355 6.83 -13.30 0.81
N THR A 356 5.68 -13.24 0.16
CA THR A 356 5.06 -11.99 -0.32
C THR A 356 4.39 -11.22 0.80
N ASP A 357 4.11 -9.92 0.59
CA ASP A 357 3.37 -9.11 1.56
C ASP A 357 1.99 -9.72 1.84
N ALA A 358 1.26 -10.15 0.82
CA ALA A 358 -0.01 -10.85 0.97
C ALA A 358 0.11 -12.09 1.86
N SER A 359 1.12 -12.95 1.64
CA SER A 359 1.33 -14.14 2.45
C SER A 359 1.61 -13.81 3.92
N GLN A 360 2.32 -12.71 4.19
CA GLN A 360 2.60 -12.26 5.56
C GLN A 360 1.32 -11.92 6.33
N HIS A 361 0.33 -11.30 5.69
CA HIS A 361 -0.96 -11.00 6.34
C HIS A 361 -1.66 -12.28 6.82
N TYR A 362 -1.72 -13.32 6.00
CA TYR A 362 -2.28 -14.61 6.39
C TYR A 362 -1.45 -15.31 7.47
N ILE A 363 -0.14 -15.37 7.29
CA ILE A 363 0.79 -16.05 8.20
C ILE A 363 0.80 -15.44 9.60
N LYS A 364 0.65 -14.13 9.70
CA LYS A 364 0.60 -13.40 10.98
C LYS A 364 -0.81 -13.36 11.58
N GLY A 365 -1.84 -13.77 10.85
CA GLY A 365 -3.22 -13.77 11.32
C GLY A 365 -3.87 -12.38 11.31
N ALA A 366 -3.52 -11.54 10.33
CA ALA A 366 -4.02 -10.18 10.21
C ALA A 366 -5.43 -10.08 9.58
N ILE A 367 -6.01 -11.20 9.13
CA ILE A 367 -7.24 -11.19 8.35
C ILE A 367 -8.46 -11.11 9.25
N ASP A 368 -9.23 -10.04 9.09
CA ASP A 368 -10.58 -9.93 9.66
C ASP A 368 -11.62 -10.48 8.67
N THR A 369 -11.98 -11.74 8.85
CA THR A 369 -12.95 -12.45 8.00
C THR A 369 -14.31 -11.74 7.96
N MET A 370 -14.76 -11.14 9.07
CA MET A 370 -16.07 -10.47 9.17
C MET A 370 -16.13 -9.19 8.34
N SER A 371 -14.98 -8.57 8.07
CA SER A 371 -14.89 -7.38 7.23
C SER A 371 -14.72 -7.69 5.73
N SER A 372 -14.49 -8.95 5.33
CA SER A 372 -14.17 -9.32 3.93
C SER A 372 -15.19 -8.82 2.91
N LEU A 373 -16.49 -8.85 3.23
CA LEU A 373 -17.53 -8.33 2.32
C LEU A 373 -17.45 -6.80 2.18
N LYS A 374 -17.16 -6.07 3.26
CA LYS A 374 -16.96 -4.61 3.22
C LYS A 374 -15.70 -4.25 2.42
N VAL A 375 -14.68 -5.09 2.50
CA VAL A 375 -13.44 -4.92 1.74
C VAL A 375 -13.67 -5.12 0.24
N LEU A 376 -14.48 -6.13 -0.16
CA LEU A 376 -14.90 -6.30 -1.56
C LEU A 376 -15.69 -5.07 -2.06
N ASP A 377 -16.58 -4.52 -1.27
CA ASP A 377 -17.31 -3.29 -1.60
C ASP A 377 -16.35 -2.08 -1.72
N ARG A 378 -15.36 -1.98 -0.81
CA ARG A 378 -14.34 -0.91 -0.88
C ARG A 378 -13.49 -1.03 -2.15
N CYS A 379 -13.05 -2.23 -2.48
CA CYS A 379 -12.31 -2.50 -3.71
C CYS A 379 -13.14 -2.13 -4.95
N THR A 380 -14.40 -2.52 -4.97
CA THR A 380 -15.36 -2.18 -6.04
C THR A 380 -15.53 -0.67 -6.19
N ASP A 381 -15.70 0.07 -5.10
CA ASP A 381 -15.82 1.53 -5.13
C ASP A 381 -14.58 2.19 -5.73
N LEU A 382 -13.38 1.73 -5.38
CA LEU A 382 -12.13 2.22 -5.97
C LEU A 382 -12.02 1.88 -7.47
N LEU A 383 -12.48 0.70 -7.89
CA LEU A 383 -12.49 0.33 -9.31
C LEU A 383 -13.46 1.19 -10.13
N VAL A 384 -14.62 1.55 -9.56
CA VAL A 384 -15.54 2.50 -10.22
C VAL A 384 -14.90 3.88 -10.32
N GLN A 385 -14.24 4.35 -9.27
CA GLN A 385 -13.64 5.69 -9.25
C GLN A 385 -12.39 5.81 -10.13
N TYR A 386 -11.55 4.78 -10.21
CA TYR A 386 -10.21 4.88 -10.78
C TYR A 386 -9.91 3.90 -11.91
N ALA A 387 -10.81 2.94 -12.17
CA ALA A 387 -10.67 1.99 -13.28
C ALA A 387 -11.89 1.97 -14.21
N ASP A 388 -12.77 2.97 -14.13
CA ASP A 388 -13.94 3.17 -14.99
C ASP A 388 -14.95 2.00 -14.99
N ALA A 389 -14.97 1.17 -13.94
CA ALA A 389 -15.86 0.03 -13.84
C ALA A 389 -17.33 0.44 -14.03
N THR A 390 -18.07 -0.30 -14.86
CA THR A 390 -19.43 0.06 -15.28
C THR A 390 -20.52 -0.88 -14.77
N THR A 391 -20.24 -2.17 -14.64
CA THR A 391 -21.21 -3.17 -14.22
C THR A 391 -20.67 -3.97 -13.05
N ILE A 392 -21.47 -4.07 -12.01
CA ILE A 392 -21.12 -4.70 -10.75
C ILE A 392 -22.11 -5.83 -10.49
N TYR A 393 -21.60 -6.98 -10.06
CA TYR A 393 -22.39 -8.16 -9.78
C TYR A 393 -22.45 -8.45 -8.29
N GLU A 394 -23.48 -9.18 -7.87
CA GLU A 394 -23.61 -9.68 -6.50
C GLU A 394 -22.36 -10.47 -6.09
N THR A 395 -21.92 -10.30 -4.85
CA THR A 395 -20.84 -11.11 -4.29
C THR A 395 -21.31 -12.54 -4.08
N VAL A 396 -20.58 -13.51 -4.63
CA VAL A 396 -20.76 -14.92 -4.33
C VAL A 396 -19.75 -15.30 -3.25
N HIS A 397 -20.23 -15.87 -2.13
CA HIS A 397 -19.34 -16.18 -1.02
C HIS A 397 -19.81 -17.42 -0.23
N THR A 398 -18.86 -18.02 0.50
CA THR A 398 -19.16 -19.04 1.50
C THR A 398 -19.89 -18.41 2.70
N PRO A 399 -20.59 -19.21 3.52
CA PRO A 399 -21.19 -18.67 4.76
C PRO A 399 -20.16 -17.93 5.60
N LEU A 400 -20.55 -16.77 6.10
CA LEU A 400 -19.74 -15.95 7.00
C LEU A 400 -20.15 -16.23 8.45
N ASP A 401 -19.18 -16.58 9.31
CA ASP A 401 -19.41 -16.67 10.76
C ASP A 401 -19.26 -15.27 11.36
N GLU A 402 -20.36 -14.69 11.80
CA GLU A 402 -20.43 -13.38 12.43
C GLU A 402 -20.36 -13.43 13.97
N THR A 403 -19.99 -14.57 14.54
CA THR A 403 -19.93 -14.76 15.97
C THR A 403 -18.76 -13.99 16.57
N ARG A 404 -19.07 -12.96 17.36
CA ARG A 404 -18.05 -12.18 18.08
C ARG A 404 -17.74 -12.81 19.43
N LYS A 405 -16.45 -12.85 19.76
CA LYS A 405 -15.96 -13.34 21.06
C LYS A 405 -16.13 -12.26 22.12
N THR A 406 -16.42 -12.68 23.34
CA THR A 406 -16.40 -11.82 24.52
C THR A 406 -15.34 -12.29 25.51
N VAL A 407 -14.74 -11.34 26.22
CA VAL A 407 -13.74 -11.59 27.27
C VAL A 407 -14.15 -10.80 28.51
N THR A 408 -14.10 -11.43 29.66
CA THR A 408 -14.38 -10.77 30.94
C THR A 408 -13.10 -10.47 31.71
N ILE A 409 -13.04 -9.30 32.35
CA ILE A 409 -11.95 -8.92 33.24
C ILE A 409 -12.46 -8.08 34.41
N GLU A 410 -12.06 -8.43 35.62
CA GLU A 410 -12.33 -7.65 36.84
C GLU A 410 -11.29 -6.53 37.02
N LEU A 411 -11.69 -5.39 37.55
CA LEU A 411 -10.81 -4.26 37.86
C LEU A 411 -9.65 -4.68 38.78
N SER A 412 -9.94 -5.54 39.78
CA SER A 412 -8.94 -6.11 40.68
C SER A 412 -7.83 -6.86 39.92
N ARG A 413 -8.19 -7.59 38.84
CA ARG A 413 -7.27 -8.32 38.02
C ARG A 413 -6.41 -7.38 37.15
N VAL A 414 -7.00 -6.31 36.59
CA VAL A 414 -6.28 -5.26 35.88
C VAL A 414 -5.20 -4.66 36.80
N ASN A 415 -5.60 -4.17 37.95
CA ASN A 415 -4.70 -3.53 38.90
C ASN A 415 -3.62 -4.48 39.44
N GLY A 416 -3.99 -5.74 39.71
CA GLY A 416 -3.04 -6.74 40.17
C GLY A 416 -1.98 -7.12 39.16
N LEU A 417 -2.33 -7.17 37.87
CA LEU A 417 -1.36 -7.44 36.76
C LEU A 417 -0.44 -6.25 36.50
N LEU A 418 -0.99 -5.04 36.49
CA LEU A 418 -0.25 -3.81 36.14
C LEU A 418 0.49 -3.21 37.36
N GLY A 419 0.18 -3.61 38.59
CA GLY A 419 0.70 -2.98 39.78
C GLY A 419 0.19 -1.55 39.98
N THR A 420 -1.05 -1.29 39.56
CA THR A 420 -1.70 0.04 39.58
C THR A 420 -2.85 0.09 40.59
N SER A 421 -3.49 1.26 40.68
CA SER A 421 -4.70 1.51 41.47
C SER A 421 -5.72 2.28 40.63
N LEU A 422 -5.92 1.83 39.35
CA LEU A 422 -6.88 2.44 38.45
C LEU A 422 -8.30 2.31 38.97
N THR A 423 -9.12 3.30 38.70
CA THR A 423 -10.56 3.30 38.95
C THR A 423 -11.32 2.68 37.77
N VAL A 424 -12.58 2.27 38.00
CA VAL A 424 -13.49 1.83 36.94
C VAL A 424 -13.55 2.86 35.82
N LYS A 425 -13.64 4.15 36.16
CA LYS A 425 -13.73 5.23 35.17
C LYS A 425 -12.49 5.30 34.29
N GLU A 426 -11.29 5.20 34.85
CA GLU A 426 -10.04 5.24 34.07
C GLU A 426 -9.92 4.08 33.09
N VAL A 427 -10.33 2.87 33.49
CA VAL A 427 -10.34 1.69 32.61
C VAL A 427 -11.43 1.86 31.51
N SER A 428 -12.61 2.38 31.87
CA SER A 428 -13.67 2.70 30.91
C SER A 428 -13.21 3.72 29.88
N ASP A 429 -12.58 4.82 30.31
CA ASP A 429 -12.06 5.88 29.43
C ASP A 429 -11.03 5.30 28.41
N ILE A 430 -10.23 4.31 28.82
CA ILE A 430 -9.29 3.61 27.93
C ILE A 430 -10.05 2.77 26.90
N PHE A 431 -11.02 1.95 27.31
CA PHE A 431 -11.82 1.14 26.39
C PHE A 431 -12.61 2.00 25.41
N ASP A 432 -13.18 3.12 25.87
CA ASP A 432 -13.87 4.09 25.03
C ASP A 432 -12.92 4.71 23.99
N SER A 433 -11.68 5.06 24.38
CA SER A 433 -10.68 5.63 23.48
C SER A 433 -10.24 4.64 22.38
N LEU A 434 -10.24 3.34 22.69
CA LEU A 434 -9.95 2.24 21.77
C LEU A 434 -11.20 1.78 20.99
N CYS A 435 -12.36 2.42 21.22
CA CYS A 435 -13.64 2.05 20.59
C CYS A 435 -14.07 0.60 20.89
N PHE A 436 -13.73 0.05 22.07
CA PHE A 436 -14.19 -1.26 22.48
C PHE A 436 -15.64 -1.22 22.93
N GLU A 437 -16.41 -2.19 22.47
CA GLU A 437 -17.77 -2.42 22.97
C GLU A 437 -17.69 -3.24 24.24
N TYR A 438 -18.25 -2.76 25.35
CA TYR A 438 -18.26 -3.49 26.62
C TYR A 438 -19.51 -3.23 27.44
N THR A 439 -19.81 -4.12 28.36
CA THR A 439 -20.74 -3.91 29.45
C THR A 439 -19.99 -3.94 30.79
N LEU A 440 -20.51 -3.22 31.77
CA LEU A 440 -19.92 -3.12 33.10
C LEU A 440 -20.99 -3.48 34.12
N GLU A 441 -20.68 -4.49 34.96
CA GLU A 441 -21.49 -4.88 36.13
C GLU A 441 -20.59 -4.80 37.36
N ASP A 442 -20.87 -3.86 38.24
CA ASP A 442 -20.02 -3.51 39.41
C ASP A 442 -18.58 -3.15 38.94
N GLU A 443 -17.63 -4.06 39.06
CA GLU A 443 -16.23 -3.92 38.67
C GLU A 443 -15.82 -4.94 37.57
N LEU A 444 -16.78 -5.71 37.04
CA LEU A 444 -16.55 -6.69 35.97
C LEU A 444 -16.86 -6.10 34.60
N PHE A 445 -15.84 -6.00 33.78
CA PHE A 445 -15.98 -5.65 32.37
C PHE A 445 -16.18 -6.90 31.52
N THR A 446 -17.20 -6.89 30.67
CA THR A 446 -17.40 -7.88 29.60
C THR A 446 -17.18 -7.18 28.26
N VAL A 447 -16.02 -7.40 27.66
CA VAL A 447 -15.60 -6.74 26.43
C VAL A 447 -15.91 -7.62 25.23
N THR A 448 -16.61 -7.07 24.23
CA THR A 448 -16.76 -7.71 22.94
C THR A 448 -15.50 -7.44 22.12
N VAL A 449 -14.77 -8.52 21.80
CA VAL A 449 -13.50 -8.42 21.07
C VAL A 449 -13.75 -7.84 19.67
N PRO A 450 -13.03 -6.80 19.25
CA PRO A 450 -13.05 -6.34 17.85
C PRO A 450 -12.71 -7.48 16.87
N THR A 451 -13.17 -7.36 15.65
CA THR A 451 -12.89 -8.34 14.58
C THR A 451 -11.58 -8.02 13.88
#